data_da9e3ffe2e8b52223564c3efdef1e434
#
_entry.id   da9e3ffe2e8b52223564c3efdef1e434
#
_cell.length_a   1.000
_cell.length_b   1.000
_cell.length_c   1.000
_cell.angle_alpha   90.00
_cell.angle_beta   90.00
_cell.angle_gamma   90.00
#
_symmetry.space_group_name_H-M   'P 1'
#
loop_
_entity.id
_entity.type
_entity.pdbx_description
1 polymer ?
#
loop_
_entity_poly.entity_id
_entity_poly.type
_entity_poly.pdbx_seq_one_letter_code
_entity_poly.pdbx_strand_id
1 'polypeptide(L)'
;MLTYTGVHLDRISQTGHAVLFLHAFPLSSVMWVEQLGSMFQHRVAAIAPNIYGVEGSDTKEPWSFADYCDELAPLLGDLGIVRATVVGLSMGGYQAFELYRRYPGIVNSMVLCDTRAEADTPEALENRWAFIEAVTNNGPEEAYERMLPNVFAPGAAESNPLMAETFRSIIVHQSTQAITSAMRAIAERPDSTAMLDTITCPVTLVTGREDSLTPPSLARSMHNRITDSTLHILPGAGHLSNMEQPAAFNDLLLDHLGRTGELPEA
;
A
#
# COMPACT_ATOMS: atom_id res chain seq x y z
N MET A 1 9.11 7.85 15.64
CA MET A 1 7.86 8.49 15.13
C MET A 1 7.78 8.30 13.62
N LEU A 2 6.64 7.89 13.10
CA LEU A 2 6.39 7.79 11.66
C LEU A 2 6.08 9.17 11.07
N THR A 3 6.68 9.49 9.92
CA THR A 3 6.29 10.67 9.12
C THR A 3 5.09 10.34 8.23
N TYR A 4 4.39 11.35 7.77
CA TYR A 4 3.27 11.18 6.83
C TYR A 4 3.06 12.42 5.95
N THR A 5 2.45 12.22 4.79
CA THR A 5 1.86 13.27 3.96
C THR A 5 0.35 13.27 4.18
N GLY A 6 -0.31 14.44 4.25
CA GLY A 6 -1.75 14.47 4.49
C GLY A 6 -2.45 15.66 3.86
N VAL A 7 -3.75 15.51 3.62
CA VAL A 7 -4.65 16.54 3.10
C VAL A 7 -5.92 16.62 3.95
N HIS A 8 -6.49 17.82 4.09
CA HIS A 8 -7.71 18.09 4.83
C HIS A 8 -7.73 17.52 6.27
N LEU A 9 -6.61 17.56 6.98
CA LEU A 9 -6.50 17.03 8.34
C LEU A 9 -7.40 17.77 9.34
N ASP A 10 -7.72 19.04 9.07
CA ASP A 10 -8.70 19.84 9.83
C ASP A 10 -10.11 19.23 9.84
N ARG A 11 -10.47 18.46 8.83
CA ARG A 11 -11.78 17.79 8.74
C ARG A 11 -11.89 16.55 9.63
N ILE A 12 -10.77 15.96 10.05
CA ILE A 12 -10.77 14.78 10.92
C ILE A 12 -11.50 15.07 12.22
N SER A 13 -11.35 16.28 12.79
CA SER A 13 -12.04 16.68 14.01
C SER A 13 -13.57 16.66 13.91
N GLN A 14 -14.11 16.69 12.69
CA GLN A 14 -15.56 16.69 12.41
C GLN A 14 -16.10 15.29 12.17
N THR A 15 -15.31 14.44 11.51
CA THR A 15 -15.74 13.11 11.03
C THR A 15 -15.18 11.95 11.84
N GLY A 16 -14.02 12.14 12.46
CA GLY A 16 -13.22 11.07 13.04
C GLY A 16 -12.71 10.04 12.01
N HIS A 17 -12.85 10.35 10.70
CA HIS A 17 -12.51 9.45 9.60
C HIS A 17 -11.44 10.07 8.67
N ALA A 18 -10.58 9.21 8.14
CA ALA A 18 -9.68 9.55 7.05
C ALA A 18 -9.41 8.35 6.13
N VAL A 19 -9.01 8.63 4.90
CA VAL A 19 -8.41 7.62 4.01
C VAL A 19 -6.95 7.44 4.40
N LEU A 20 -6.55 6.21 4.69
CA LEU A 20 -5.19 5.82 5.08
C LEU A 20 -4.52 5.09 3.92
N PHE A 21 -3.53 5.72 3.29
CA PHE A 21 -2.78 5.16 2.18
C PHE A 21 -1.49 4.48 2.66
N LEU A 22 -1.38 3.17 2.48
CA LEU A 22 -0.23 2.35 2.85
C LEU A 22 0.57 1.99 1.60
N HIS A 23 1.80 2.47 1.52
CA HIS A 23 2.60 2.41 0.30
C HIS A 23 3.22 1.03 0.01
N ALA A 24 3.55 0.82 -1.27
CA ALA A 24 4.26 -0.36 -1.75
C ALA A 24 5.75 -0.36 -1.37
N PHE A 25 6.37 -1.52 -1.41
CA PHE A 25 7.83 -1.69 -1.36
C PHE A 25 8.47 -1.46 -2.74
N PRO A 26 9.64 -0.84 -2.81
CA PRO A 26 10.36 -0.05 -1.83
C PRO A 26 10.08 1.46 -2.05
N LEU A 27 8.83 1.86 -1.95
CA LEU A 27 8.38 3.23 -2.20
C LEU A 27 8.14 4.02 -0.89
N SER A 28 7.47 5.15 -1.02
CA SER A 28 7.11 6.05 0.08
C SER A 28 5.72 6.64 -0.15
N SER A 29 5.27 7.51 0.77
CA SER A 29 4.02 8.27 0.61
C SER A 29 3.94 9.05 -0.72
N VAL A 30 5.07 9.35 -1.35
CA VAL A 30 5.15 10.06 -2.63
C VAL A 30 4.44 9.32 -3.77
N MET A 31 4.38 7.98 -3.73
CA MET A 31 3.64 7.21 -4.74
C MET A 31 2.15 7.53 -4.80
N TRP A 32 1.61 8.14 -3.74
CA TRP A 32 0.19 8.45 -3.60
C TRP A 32 -0.19 9.89 -4.00
N VAL A 33 0.73 10.64 -4.64
CA VAL A 33 0.51 12.06 -4.97
C VAL A 33 -0.77 12.30 -5.77
N GLU A 34 -1.09 11.44 -6.74
CA GLU A 34 -2.30 11.56 -7.57
C GLU A 34 -3.58 11.24 -6.77
N GLN A 35 -3.50 10.27 -5.86
CA GLN A 35 -4.60 9.89 -4.98
C GLN A 35 -4.85 10.97 -3.91
N LEU A 36 -3.79 11.49 -3.29
CA LEU A 36 -3.90 12.61 -2.36
C LEU A 36 -4.44 13.87 -3.05
N GLY A 37 -4.04 14.12 -4.31
CA GLY A 37 -4.62 15.19 -5.13
C GLY A 37 -6.11 15.02 -5.37
N SER A 38 -6.57 13.80 -5.66
CA SER A 38 -7.99 13.48 -5.78
C SER A 38 -8.74 13.68 -4.46
N MET A 39 -8.19 13.21 -3.33
CA MET A 39 -8.78 13.43 -2.00
C MET A 39 -8.88 14.92 -1.67
N PHE A 40 -7.86 15.70 -2.03
CA PHE A 40 -7.89 17.15 -1.85
C PHE A 40 -9.03 17.80 -2.65
N GLN A 41 -9.20 17.44 -3.93
CA GLN A 41 -10.26 17.98 -4.78
C GLN A 41 -11.67 17.65 -4.25
N HIS A 42 -11.86 16.45 -3.69
CA HIS A 42 -13.13 15.97 -3.15
C HIS A 42 -13.33 16.29 -1.67
N ARG A 43 -12.42 17.07 -1.06
CA ARG A 43 -12.48 17.50 0.35
C ARG A 43 -12.54 16.33 1.34
N VAL A 44 -11.90 15.21 1.01
CA VAL A 44 -11.78 14.03 1.85
C VAL A 44 -10.48 14.12 2.66
N ALA A 45 -10.56 13.92 3.97
CA ALA A 45 -9.36 13.82 4.82
C ALA A 45 -8.58 12.55 4.47
N ALA A 46 -7.28 12.68 4.25
CA ALA A 46 -6.43 11.55 3.92
C ALA A 46 -5.02 11.71 4.46
N ILE A 47 -4.39 10.59 4.81
CA ILE A 47 -2.98 10.52 5.19
C ILE A 47 -2.28 9.34 4.50
N ALA A 48 -0.99 9.53 4.22
CA ALA A 48 -0.10 8.50 3.70
C ALA A 48 1.15 8.44 4.60
N PRO A 49 1.18 7.58 5.61
CA PRO A 49 2.34 7.40 6.48
C PRO A 49 3.45 6.64 5.76
N ASN A 50 4.70 6.92 6.18
CA ASN A 50 5.87 6.21 5.73
C ASN A 50 6.29 5.14 6.75
N ILE A 51 6.91 4.06 6.25
CA ILE A 51 7.50 3.04 7.12
C ILE A 51 8.82 3.55 7.76
N TYR A 52 9.37 2.76 8.66
CA TYR A 52 10.64 3.07 9.33
C TYR A 52 11.78 3.34 8.34
N GLY A 53 12.52 4.45 8.60
CA GLY A 53 13.68 4.87 7.82
C GLY A 53 13.37 5.50 6.47
N VAL A 54 12.09 5.69 6.12
CA VAL A 54 11.63 6.27 4.85
C VAL A 54 11.10 7.68 5.08
N GLU A 55 11.46 8.64 4.18
CA GLU A 55 11.00 10.04 4.21
C GLU A 55 11.13 10.70 5.60
N GLY A 56 12.21 10.41 6.32
CA GLY A 56 12.48 10.98 7.63
C GLY A 56 11.75 10.31 8.80
N SER A 57 11.05 9.21 8.61
CA SER A 57 10.58 8.36 9.71
C SER A 57 11.77 7.82 10.52
N ASP A 58 11.59 7.66 11.83
CA ASP A 58 12.62 7.06 12.69
C ASP A 58 13.00 5.67 12.15
N THR A 59 14.26 5.32 12.33
CA THR A 59 14.76 3.99 11.98
C THR A 59 14.44 2.99 13.08
N LYS A 60 14.07 1.76 12.67
CA LYS A 60 13.91 0.61 13.55
C LYS A 60 14.39 -0.63 12.83
N GLU A 61 15.20 -1.46 13.49
CA GLU A 61 15.71 -2.70 12.90
C GLU A 61 16.06 -3.71 14.00
N PRO A 62 15.56 -4.94 13.90
CA PRO A 62 14.52 -5.38 12.96
C PRO A 62 13.16 -4.79 13.31
N TRP A 63 12.22 -4.84 12.37
CA TRP A 63 10.82 -4.51 12.60
C TRP A 63 9.90 -5.46 11.83
N SER A 64 8.67 -5.59 12.32
CA SER A 64 7.60 -6.36 11.70
C SER A 64 6.41 -5.46 11.35
N PHE A 65 5.47 -5.95 10.53
CA PHE A 65 4.22 -5.22 10.31
C PHE A 65 3.40 -5.05 11.59
N ALA A 66 3.56 -5.95 12.57
CA ALA A 66 2.98 -5.79 13.90
C ALA A 66 3.56 -4.55 14.62
N ASP A 67 4.90 -4.41 14.64
CA ASP A 67 5.56 -3.22 15.19
C ASP A 67 5.11 -1.93 14.52
N TYR A 68 5.00 -1.97 13.18
CA TYR A 68 4.53 -0.81 12.42
C TYR A 68 3.10 -0.43 12.77
N CYS A 69 2.18 -1.40 12.85
CA CYS A 69 0.79 -1.15 13.23
C CYS A 69 0.66 -0.67 14.67
N ASP A 70 1.51 -1.15 15.59
CA ASP A 70 1.53 -0.71 17.00
C ASP A 70 2.02 0.74 17.17
N GLU A 71 2.78 1.27 16.21
CA GLU A 71 3.15 2.69 16.17
C GLU A 71 2.16 3.52 15.34
N LEU A 72 1.58 2.95 14.29
CA LEU A 72 0.60 3.62 13.44
C LEU A 72 -0.72 3.90 14.18
N ALA A 73 -1.23 2.94 14.95
CA ALA A 73 -2.52 3.11 15.63
C ALA A 73 -2.53 4.28 16.63
N PRO A 74 -1.52 4.48 17.50
CA PRO A 74 -1.40 5.70 18.31
C PRO A 74 -1.30 6.98 17.47
N LEU A 75 -0.51 6.99 16.38
CA LEU A 75 -0.44 8.14 15.48
C LEU A 75 -1.82 8.53 14.92
N LEU A 76 -2.62 7.54 14.50
CA LEU A 76 -4.00 7.79 14.05
C LEU A 76 -4.84 8.41 15.17
N GLY A 77 -4.73 7.88 16.40
CA GLY A 77 -5.42 8.40 17.58
C GLY A 77 -5.03 9.86 17.90
N ASP A 78 -3.75 10.19 17.84
CA ASP A 78 -3.23 11.55 18.09
C ASP A 78 -3.76 12.55 17.03
N LEU A 79 -3.99 12.09 15.81
CA LEU A 79 -4.63 12.86 14.75
C LEU A 79 -6.16 12.93 14.87
N GLY A 80 -6.76 12.21 15.81
CA GLY A 80 -8.22 12.14 15.99
C GLY A 80 -8.90 11.18 15.00
N ILE A 81 -8.14 10.33 14.30
CA ILE A 81 -8.69 9.32 13.37
C ILE A 81 -9.13 8.11 14.21
N VAL A 82 -10.42 7.92 14.33
CA VAL A 82 -11.02 6.78 15.05
C VAL A 82 -11.46 5.67 14.10
N ARG A 83 -11.65 6.00 12.83
CA ARG A 83 -11.98 5.06 11.74
C ARG A 83 -11.24 5.44 10.46
N ALA A 84 -10.83 4.47 9.69
CA ALA A 84 -10.13 4.69 8.43
C ALA A 84 -10.65 3.78 7.30
N THR A 85 -10.73 4.33 6.09
CA THR A 85 -10.73 3.55 4.86
C THR A 85 -9.27 3.26 4.52
N VAL A 86 -8.85 2.00 4.62
CA VAL A 86 -7.44 1.60 4.46
C VAL A 86 -7.18 1.21 3.02
N VAL A 87 -6.36 1.98 2.32
CA VAL A 87 -5.92 1.72 0.94
C VAL A 87 -4.50 1.18 0.98
N GLY A 88 -4.30 -0.09 0.67
CA GLY A 88 -2.98 -0.72 0.74
C GLY A 88 -2.57 -1.33 -0.59
N LEU A 89 -1.43 -0.89 -1.15
CA LEU A 89 -0.89 -1.45 -2.37
C LEU A 89 0.31 -2.35 -2.06
N SER A 90 0.29 -3.61 -2.56
CA SER A 90 1.38 -4.57 -2.42
C SER A 90 1.74 -4.81 -0.94
N MET A 91 2.92 -4.36 -0.49
CA MET A 91 3.32 -4.35 0.92
C MET A 91 2.29 -3.62 1.80
N GLY A 92 1.69 -2.54 1.30
CA GLY A 92 0.61 -1.83 2.00
C GLY A 92 -0.62 -2.71 2.27
N GLY A 93 -0.90 -3.70 1.42
CA GLY A 93 -1.91 -4.71 1.67
C GLY A 93 -1.55 -5.62 2.86
N TYR A 94 -0.28 -5.99 3.03
CA TYR A 94 0.18 -6.76 4.20
C TYR A 94 0.03 -5.95 5.49
N GLN A 95 0.32 -4.65 5.43
CA GLN A 95 0.09 -3.71 6.52
C GLN A 95 -1.41 -3.58 6.84
N ALA A 96 -2.27 -3.51 5.82
CA ALA A 96 -3.72 -3.45 5.99
C ALA A 96 -4.27 -4.71 6.68
N PHE A 97 -3.82 -5.90 6.29
CA PHE A 97 -4.18 -7.14 6.97
C PHE A 97 -3.71 -7.17 8.41
N GLU A 98 -2.49 -6.72 8.70
CA GLU A 98 -1.98 -6.69 10.07
C GLU A 98 -2.72 -5.64 10.92
N LEU A 99 -3.05 -4.48 10.35
CA LEU A 99 -3.85 -3.46 11.02
C LEU A 99 -5.26 -3.99 11.35
N TYR A 100 -5.91 -4.68 10.41
CA TYR A 100 -7.21 -5.31 10.65
C TYR A 100 -7.15 -6.39 11.73
N ARG A 101 -6.09 -7.22 11.74
CA ARG A 101 -5.88 -8.27 12.75
C ARG A 101 -5.76 -7.70 14.16
N ARG A 102 -5.03 -6.60 14.33
CA ARG A 102 -4.70 -6.02 15.63
C ARG A 102 -5.67 -4.96 16.10
N TYR A 103 -6.19 -4.18 15.18
CA TYR A 103 -7.02 -3.00 15.44
C TYR A 103 -8.26 -2.96 14.53
N PRO A 104 -9.10 -4.01 14.52
CA PRO A 104 -10.25 -4.10 13.60
C PRO A 104 -11.23 -2.92 13.78
N GLY A 105 -11.32 -2.32 14.98
CA GLY A 105 -12.18 -1.17 15.24
C GLY A 105 -11.76 0.12 14.53
N ILE A 106 -10.51 0.22 14.07
CA ILE A 106 -10.03 1.36 13.28
C ILE A 106 -10.40 1.20 11.80
N VAL A 107 -10.47 -0.05 11.29
CA VAL A 107 -10.65 -0.32 9.87
C VAL A 107 -12.13 -0.30 9.50
N ASN A 108 -12.58 0.78 8.90
CA ASN A 108 -13.97 0.96 8.46
C ASN A 108 -14.24 0.23 7.14
N SER A 109 -13.31 0.28 6.21
CA SER A 109 -13.35 -0.41 4.91
C SER A 109 -11.92 -0.56 4.35
N MET A 110 -11.73 -1.39 3.32
CA MET A 110 -10.42 -1.60 2.71
C MET A 110 -10.47 -1.50 1.18
N VAL A 111 -9.41 -0.93 0.60
CA VAL A 111 -9.10 -1.03 -0.83
C VAL A 111 -7.74 -1.73 -0.93
N LEU A 112 -7.75 -3.00 -1.33
CA LEU A 112 -6.56 -3.85 -1.41
C LEU A 112 -6.10 -3.92 -2.86
N CYS A 113 -4.91 -3.37 -3.13
CA CYS A 113 -4.42 -3.14 -4.48
C CYS A 113 -3.16 -3.97 -4.74
N ASP A 114 -3.12 -4.70 -5.86
CA ASP A 114 -1.93 -5.39 -6.34
C ASP A 114 -1.21 -6.12 -5.19
N THR A 115 -1.94 -6.93 -4.43
CA THR A 115 -1.48 -7.59 -3.20
C THR A 115 -1.98 -9.03 -3.10
N ARG A 116 -1.55 -9.74 -2.05
CA ARG A 116 -1.94 -11.11 -1.74
C ARG A 116 -2.07 -11.33 -0.23
N ALA A 117 -2.84 -12.35 0.15
CA ALA A 117 -2.98 -12.74 1.56
C ALA A 117 -1.97 -13.82 1.98
N GLU A 118 -1.46 -14.61 1.04
CA GLU A 118 -0.58 -15.74 1.29
C GLU A 118 0.81 -15.30 1.78
N ALA A 119 1.40 -16.08 2.67
CA ALA A 119 2.83 -16.00 2.98
C ALA A 119 3.67 -16.39 1.75
N ASP A 120 4.97 -16.08 1.79
CA ASP A 120 5.87 -16.49 0.72
C ASP A 120 6.14 -18.01 0.76
N THR A 121 6.27 -18.60 -0.43
CA THR A 121 6.78 -19.98 -0.59
C THR A 121 8.27 -20.03 -0.23
N PRO A 122 8.84 -21.22 0.05
CA PRO A 122 10.28 -21.34 0.30
C PRO A 122 11.15 -20.72 -0.80
N GLU A 123 10.79 -20.91 -2.06
CA GLU A 123 11.49 -20.29 -3.20
C GLU A 123 11.37 -18.76 -3.20
N ALA A 124 10.18 -18.22 -2.90
CA ALA A 124 9.99 -16.78 -2.80
C ALA A 124 10.82 -16.19 -1.63
N LEU A 125 10.92 -16.90 -0.50
CA LEU A 125 11.78 -16.52 0.63
C LEU A 125 13.25 -16.48 0.24
N GLU A 126 13.76 -17.50 -0.48
CA GLU A 126 15.14 -17.51 -0.99
C GLU A 126 15.41 -16.28 -1.86
N ASN A 127 14.48 -15.92 -2.75
CA ASN A 127 14.59 -14.73 -3.58
C ASN A 127 14.59 -13.44 -2.75
N ARG A 128 13.83 -13.36 -1.63
CA ARG A 128 13.87 -12.20 -0.71
C ARG A 128 15.24 -12.05 -0.05
N TRP A 129 15.82 -13.15 0.43
CA TRP A 129 17.14 -13.11 1.05
C TRP A 129 18.23 -12.76 0.05
N ALA A 130 18.17 -13.30 -1.17
CA ALA A 130 19.09 -12.92 -2.26
C ALA A 130 18.95 -11.45 -2.66
N PHE A 131 17.74 -10.89 -2.63
CA PHE A 131 17.51 -9.45 -2.83
C PHE A 131 18.17 -8.62 -1.71
N ILE A 132 17.97 -9.00 -0.45
CA ILE A 132 18.58 -8.32 0.71
C ILE A 132 20.10 -8.31 0.59
N GLU A 133 20.71 -9.46 0.28
CA GLU A 133 22.15 -9.57 0.09
C GLU A 133 22.66 -8.65 -1.03
N ALA A 134 21.98 -8.68 -2.19
CA ALA A 134 22.37 -7.85 -3.33
C ALA A 134 22.28 -6.35 -3.02
N VAL A 135 21.18 -5.89 -2.40
CA VAL A 135 21.01 -4.48 -2.03
C VAL A 135 21.98 -4.07 -0.92
N THR A 136 22.30 -4.98 0.02
CA THR A 136 23.31 -4.72 1.05
C THR A 136 24.70 -4.46 0.44
N ASN A 137 25.05 -5.20 -0.61
CA ASN A 137 26.36 -5.10 -1.26
C ASN A 137 26.44 -3.93 -2.26
N ASN A 138 25.36 -3.61 -2.97
CA ASN A 138 25.38 -2.71 -4.12
C ASN A 138 24.56 -1.40 -3.89
N GLY A 139 23.81 -1.30 -2.79
CA GLY A 139 23.04 -0.11 -2.45
C GLY A 139 21.65 -0.02 -3.11
N PRO A 140 20.96 1.13 -2.94
CA PRO A 140 19.57 1.31 -3.40
C PRO A 140 19.36 1.20 -4.91
N GLU A 141 20.35 1.52 -5.73
CA GLU A 141 20.26 1.39 -7.19
C GLU A 141 20.00 -0.07 -7.60
N GLU A 142 20.60 -1.04 -6.90
CA GLU A 142 20.35 -2.47 -7.11
C GLU A 142 18.86 -2.81 -6.87
N ALA A 143 18.22 -2.19 -5.88
CA ALA A 143 16.81 -2.39 -5.64
C ALA A 143 15.96 -1.87 -6.82
N TYR A 144 16.29 -0.69 -7.35
CA TYR A 144 15.64 -0.14 -8.53
C TYR A 144 15.80 -1.06 -9.74
N GLU A 145 17.03 -1.47 -10.06
CA GLU A 145 17.32 -2.31 -11.23
C GLU A 145 16.57 -3.66 -11.18
N ARG A 146 16.46 -4.27 -9.99
CA ARG A 146 15.74 -5.54 -9.81
C ARG A 146 14.22 -5.40 -9.87
N MET A 147 13.69 -4.25 -9.42
CA MET A 147 12.25 -4.05 -9.37
C MET A 147 11.68 -3.58 -10.72
N LEU A 148 12.38 -2.68 -11.42
CA LEU A 148 11.88 -2.01 -12.62
C LEU A 148 11.29 -2.97 -13.67
N PRO A 149 11.90 -4.13 -14.02
CA PRO A 149 11.37 -5.00 -15.07
C PRO A 149 10.01 -5.63 -14.78
N ASN A 150 9.56 -5.60 -13.50
CA ASN A 150 8.40 -6.38 -13.06
C ASN A 150 7.27 -5.53 -12.46
N VAL A 151 7.50 -4.22 -12.22
CA VAL A 151 6.52 -3.38 -11.52
C VAL A 151 5.54 -2.67 -12.43
N PHE A 152 5.89 -2.45 -13.69
CA PHE A 152 5.04 -1.78 -14.66
C PHE A 152 4.52 -2.73 -15.73
N ALA A 153 3.40 -2.38 -16.34
CA ALA A 153 2.94 -3.04 -17.56
C ALA A 153 3.98 -2.89 -18.68
N PRO A 154 4.06 -3.84 -19.61
CA PRO A 154 4.98 -3.77 -20.74
C PRO A 154 4.87 -2.45 -21.52
N GLY A 155 5.98 -1.73 -21.65
CA GLY A 155 6.06 -0.44 -22.35
C GLY A 155 5.56 0.78 -21.56
N ALA A 156 5.08 0.60 -20.32
CA ALA A 156 4.56 1.73 -19.51
C ALA A 156 5.68 2.69 -19.08
N ALA A 157 6.84 2.18 -18.70
CA ALA A 157 7.97 3.01 -18.31
C ALA A 157 8.48 3.89 -19.46
N GLU A 158 8.50 3.35 -20.68
CA GLU A 158 8.90 4.08 -21.89
C GLU A 158 7.85 5.11 -22.32
N SER A 159 6.56 4.79 -22.16
CA SER A 159 5.46 5.69 -22.54
C SER A 159 5.25 6.83 -21.53
N ASN A 160 5.65 6.63 -20.27
CA ASN A 160 5.58 7.64 -19.20
C ASN A 160 6.94 7.74 -18.45
N PRO A 161 7.95 8.41 -19.04
CA PRO A 161 9.26 8.54 -18.42
C PRO A 161 9.25 9.28 -17.07
N LEU A 162 8.29 10.18 -16.85
CA LEU A 162 8.17 10.88 -15.57
C LEU A 162 7.76 9.93 -14.44
N MET A 163 6.83 9.00 -14.70
CA MET A 163 6.45 7.96 -13.75
C MET A 163 7.64 7.06 -13.40
N ALA A 164 8.40 6.63 -14.42
CA ALA A 164 9.58 5.79 -14.24
C ALA A 164 10.68 6.53 -13.44
N GLU A 165 10.90 7.81 -13.70
CA GLU A 165 11.86 8.62 -12.95
C GLU A 165 11.39 8.87 -11.50
N THR A 166 10.08 9.08 -11.28
CA THR A 166 9.52 9.18 -9.93
C THR A 166 9.76 7.89 -9.16
N PHE A 167 9.48 6.74 -9.77
CA PHE A 167 9.75 5.42 -9.18
C PHE A 167 11.22 5.26 -8.80
N ARG A 168 12.13 5.59 -9.73
CA ARG A 168 13.58 5.54 -9.48
C ARG A 168 13.98 6.47 -8.34
N SER A 169 13.53 7.73 -8.40
CA SER A 169 13.90 8.76 -7.42
C SER A 169 13.50 8.37 -6.00
N ILE A 170 12.30 7.82 -5.79
CA ILE A 170 11.86 7.38 -4.47
C ILE A 170 12.80 6.28 -3.93
N ILE A 171 13.24 5.36 -4.75
CA ILE A 171 14.05 4.21 -4.33
C ILE A 171 15.49 4.63 -4.01
N VAL A 172 16.14 5.35 -4.94
CA VAL A 172 17.58 5.63 -4.84
C VAL A 172 17.92 6.65 -3.74
N HIS A 173 16.94 7.41 -3.25
CA HIS A 173 17.13 8.31 -2.11
C HIS A 173 16.91 7.64 -0.74
N GLN A 174 16.47 6.38 -0.70
CA GLN A 174 16.37 5.65 0.55
C GLN A 174 17.73 5.09 0.98
N SER A 175 17.87 4.82 2.28
CA SER A 175 19.04 4.09 2.78
C SER A 175 18.94 2.60 2.44
N THR A 176 20.09 1.98 2.21
CA THR A 176 20.20 0.50 2.09
C THR A 176 19.49 -0.19 3.24
N GLN A 177 19.67 0.31 4.47
CA GLN A 177 19.05 -0.25 5.68
C GLN A 177 17.52 -0.19 5.64
N ALA A 178 16.91 0.93 5.22
CA ALA A 178 15.46 1.05 5.12
C ALA A 178 14.88 0.02 4.13
N ILE A 179 15.51 -0.13 2.96
CA ILE A 179 15.09 -1.09 1.94
C ILE A 179 15.23 -2.54 2.44
N THR A 180 16.38 -2.90 3.00
CA THR A 180 16.64 -4.29 3.43
C THR A 180 15.81 -4.70 4.63
N SER A 181 15.58 -3.80 5.60
CA SER A 181 14.71 -4.10 6.75
C SER A 181 13.23 -4.21 6.34
N ALA A 182 12.75 -3.40 5.38
CA ALA A 182 11.41 -3.55 4.83
C ALA A 182 11.24 -4.89 4.08
N MET A 183 12.26 -5.31 3.28
CA MET A 183 12.22 -6.61 2.62
C MET A 183 12.22 -7.77 3.62
N ARG A 184 12.94 -7.65 4.75
CA ARG A 184 12.91 -8.62 5.84
C ARG A 184 11.52 -8.73 6.45
N ALA A 185 10.87 -7.59 6.76
CA ALA A 185 9.50 -7.57 7.27
C ALA A 185 8.51 -8.24 6.30
N ILE A 186 8.71 -8.07 4.98
CA ILE A 186 7.91 -8.78 3.96
C ILE A 186 8.17 -10.29 4.02
N ALA A 187 9.43 -10.72 4.09
CA ALA A 187 9.80 -12.14 4.14
C ALA A 187 9.23 -12.86 5.38
N GLU A 188 9.18 -12.16 6.50
CA GLU A 188 8.75 -12.71 7.80
C GLU A 188 7.24 -12.49 8.08
N ARG A 189 6.46 -11.93 7.13
CA ARG A 189 5.04 -11.68 7.33
C ARG A 189 4.24 -12.97 7.55
N PRO A 190 3.23 -12.93 8.42
CA PRO A 190 2.34 -14.08 8.59
C PRO A 190 1.46 -14.29 7.37
N ASP A 191 1.01 -15.54 7.18
CA ASP A 191 -0.07 -15.85 6.24
C ASP A 191 -1.40 -15.26 6.75
N SER A 192 -2.09 -14.50 5.89
CA SER A 192 -3.36 -13.86 6.19
C SER A 192 -4.56 -14.56 5.53
N THR A 193 -4.31 -15.70 4.85
CA THR A 193 -5.35 -16.41 4.09
C THR A 193 -6.53 -16.81 4.97
N ALA A 194 -6.28 -17.36 6.16
CA ALA A 194 -7.34 -17.78 7.07
C ALA A 194 -8.19 -16.61 7.62
N MET A 195 -7.64 -15.39 7.62
CA MET A 195 -8.36 -14.19 8.08
C MET A 195 -9.39 -13.69 7.07
N LEU A 196 -9.24 -14.00 5.77
CA LEU A 196 -10.10 -13.46 4.71
C LEU A 196 -11.59 -13.72 4.97
N ASP A 197 -11.93 -14.90 5.47
CA ASP A 197 -13.32 -15.29 5.78
C ASP A 197 -13.89 -14.57 7.02
N THR A 198 -13.04 -13.89 7.79
CA THR A 198 -13.42 -13.15 8.99
C THR A 198 -13.54 -11.64 8.76
N ILE A 199 -13.21 -11.17 7.56
CA ILE A 199 -13.33 -9.76 7.21
C ILE A 199 -14.80 -9.40 7.03
N THR A 200 -15.30 -8.49 7.85
CA THR A 200 -16.71 -8.06 7.88
C THR A 200 -16.94 -6.66 7.35
N CYS A 201 -15.88 -5.88 7.14
CA CYS A 201 -15.98 -4.54 6.54
C CYS A 201 -16.02 -4.63 5.00
N PRO A 202 -16.58 -3.63 4.29
CA PRO A 202 -16.56 -3.57 2.83
C PRO A 202 -15.13 -3.55 2.28
N VAL A 203 -14.89 -4.35 1.22
CA VAL A 203 -13.57 -4.43 0.56
C VAL A 203 -13.72 -4.18 -0.93
N THR A 204 -12.83 -3.36 -1.48
CA THR A 204 -12.60 -3.28 -2.93
C THR A 204 -11.21 -3.85 -3.24
N LEU A 205 -11.16 -4.80 -4.15
CA LEU A 205 -9.92 -5.38 -4.67
C LEU A 205 -9.64 -4.73 -6.03
N VAL A 206 -8.43 -4.18 -6.18
CA VAL A 206 -7.96 -3.59 -7.45
C VAL A 206 -6.68 -4.29 -7.84
N THR A 207 -6.54 -4.66 -9.11
CA THR A 207 -5.30 -5.27 -9.62
C THR A 207 -5.07 -4.89 -11.06
N GLY A 208 -3.80 -4.62 -11.41
CA GLY A 208 -3.41 -4.47 -12.80
C GLY A 208 -3.57 -5.79 -13.55
N ARG A 209 -4.05 -5.72 -14.80
CA ARG A 209 -4.21 -6.94 -15.63
C ARG A 209 -2.85 -7.57 -15.95
N GLU A 210 -1.84 -6.75 -16.12
CA GLU A 210 -0.49 -7.11 -16.49
C GLU A 210 0.45 -7.26 -15.27
N ASP A 211 -0.11 -7.26 -14.04
CA ASP A 211 0.67 -7.49 -12.82
C ASP A 211 1.26 -8.90 -12.80
N SER A 212 2.58 -8.99 -12.92
CA SER A 212 3.34 -10.25 -12.88
C SER A 212 3.78 -10.65 -11.48
N LEU A 213 3.81 -9.71 -10.53
CA LEU A 213 4.24 -9.95 -9.14
C LEU A 213 3.10 -10.50 -8.28
N THR A 214 1.91 -9.93 -8.45
CA THR A 214 0.67 -10.38 -7.81
C THR A 214 -0.45 -10.49 -8.85
N PRO A 215 -0.41 -11.54 -9.70
CA PRO A 215 -1.33 -11.66 -10.83
C PRO A 215 -2.79 -11.66 -10.39
N PRO A 216 -3.73 -11.25 -11.28
CA PRO A 216 -5.16 -11.13 -10.97
C PRO A 216 -5.82 -12.37 -10.36
N SER A 217 -5.21 -13.54 -10.52
CA SER A 217 -5.68 -14.78 -9.88
C SER A 217 -5.66 -14.71 -8.35
N LEU A 218 -4.69 -13.99 -7.76
CA LEU A 218 -4.58 -13.80 -6.32
C LEU A 218 -5.68 -12.86 -5.80
N ALA A 219 -5.96 -11.77 -6.51
CA ALA A 219 -7.08 -10.90 -6.19
C ALA A 219 -8.44 -11.64 -6.30
N ARG A 220 -8.61 -12.50 -7.32
CA ARG A 220 -9.78 -13.37 -7.43
C ARG A 220 -9.90 -14.37 -6.27
N SER A 221 -8.79 -14.93 -5.81
CA SER A 221 -8.76 -15.83 -4.65
C SER A 221 -9.25 -15.12 -3.38
N MET A 222 -8.77 -13.89 -3.15
CA MET A 222 -9.24 -13.07 -2.02
C MET A 222 -10.72 -12.69 -2.16
N HIS A 223 -11.16 -12.28 -3.35
CA HIS A 223 -12.56 -11.93 -3.63
C HIS A 223 -13.53 -13.09 -3.35
N ASN A 224 -13.15 -14.30 -3.70
CA ASN A 224 -13.99 -15.48 -3.46
C ASN A 224 -14.17 -15.83 -1.97
N ARG A 225 -13.33 -15.29 -1.10
CA ARG A 225 -13.36 -15.55 0.36
C ARG A 225 -13.90 -14.38 1.18
N ILE A 226 -13.73 -13.15 0.73
CA ILE A 226 -14.23 -11.97 1.45
C ILE A 226 -15.69 -11.74 1.06
N THR A 227 -16.60 -11.86 2.01
CA THR A 227 -18.04 -11.87 1.77
C THR A 227 -18.55 -10.55 1.15
N ASP A 228 -18.14 -9.40 1.69
CA ASP A 228 -18.52 -8.07 1.15
C ASP A 228 -17.35 -7.49 0.37
N SER A 229 -17.12 -8.02 -0.83
CA SER A 229 -16.04 -7.51 -1.68
C SER A 229 -16.49 -7.28 -3.13
N THR A 230 -15.80 -6.35 -3.79
CA THR A 230 -15.84 -6.12 -5.22
C THR A 230 -14.44 -6.29 -5.81
N LEU A 231 -14.34 -6.71 -7.07
CA LEU A 231 -13.07 -6.92 -7.76
C LEU A 231 -13.02 -6.12 -9.07
N HIS A 232 -11.97 -5.33 -9.22
CA HIS A 232 -11.68 -4.55 -10.42
C HIS A 232 -10.30 -4.93 -10.98
N ILE A 233 -10.25 -5.22 -12.27
CA ILE A 233 -9.01 -5.53 -12.99
C ILE A 233 -8.76 -4.41 -13.99
N LEU A 234 -7.72 -3.59 -13.74
CA LEU A 234 -7.38 -2.44 -14.56
C LEU A 234 -6.56 -2.87 -15.79
N PRO A 235 -7.10 -2.70 -17.01
CA PRO A 235 -6.34 -2.99 -18.22
C PRO A 235 -5.24 -1.94 -18.42
N GLY A 236 -4.08 -2.35 -18.94
CA GLY A 236 -2.95 -1.46 -19.18
C GLY A 236 -2.22 -1.03 -17.90
N ALA A 237 -2.38 -1.75 -16.81
CA ALA A 237 -1.66 -1.55 -15.56
C ALA A 237 -0.95 -2.83 -15.12
N GLY A 238 0.28 -2.68 -14.64
CA GLY A 238 1.06 -3.70 -13.95
C GLY A 238 0.84 -3.62 -12.43
N HIS A 239 1.92 -3.75 -11.67
CA HIS A 239 1.91 -3.84 -10.21
C HIS A 239 1.70 -2.49 -9.49
N LEU A 240 1.99 -1.38 -10.14
CA LEU A 240 1.78 -0.04 -9.58
C LEU A 240 0.58 0.64 -10.24
N SER A 241 -0.57 -0.03 -10.16
CA SER A 241 -1.80 0.35 -10.87
C SER A 241 -2.27 1.77 -10.57
N ASN A 242 -1.99 2.29 -9.36
CA ASN A 242 -2.29 3.67 -8.96
C ASN A 242 -1.43 4.71 -9.67
N MET A 243 -0.20 4.36 -10.06
CA MET A 243 0.72 5.25 -10.78
C MET A 243 0.53 5.14 -12.29
N GLU A 244 0.21 3.95 -12.78
CA GLU A 244 0.06 3.67 -14.21
C GLU A 244 -1.29 4.16 -14.77
N GLN A 245 -2.35 4.02 -13.97
CA GLN A 245 -3.73 4.38 -14.35
C GLN A 245 -4.39 5.25 -13.26
N PRO A 246 -3.79 6.42 -12.91
CA PRO A 246 -4.22 7.21 -11.75
C PRO A 246 -5.68 7.66 -11.83
N ALA A 247 -6.18 8.04 -13.00
CA ALA A 247 -7.56 8.47 -13.17
C ALA A 247 -8.54 7.32 -12.89
N ALA A 248 -8.35 6.17 -13.54
CA ALA A 248 -9.19 5.00 -13.34
C ALA A 248 -9.12 4.47 -11.89
N PHE A 249 -7.93 4.50 -11.29
CA PHE A 249 -7.75 4.13 -9.88
C PHE A 249 -8.51 5.08 -8.95
N ASN A 250 -8.41 6.39 -9.19
CA ASN A 250 -9.12 7.40 -8.39
C ASN A 250 -10.64 7.26 -8.52
N ASP A 251 -11.17 6.96 -9.70
CA ASP A 251 -12.60 6.71 -9.90
C ASP A 251 -13.08 5.52 -9.05
N LEU A 252 -12.33 4.40 -9.04
CA LEU A 252 -12.64 3.24 -8.21
C LEU A 252 -12.57 3.55 -6.70
N LEU A 253 -11.61 4.37 -6.29
CA LEU A 253 -11.50 4.81 -4.91
C LEU A 253 -12.69 5.67 -4.50
N LEU A 254 -13.08 6.63 -5.33
CA LEU A 254 -14.25 7.48 -5.09
C LEU A 254 -15.56 6.67 -5.06
N ASP A 255 -15.72 5.70 -5.95
CA ASP A 255 -16.86 4.77 -5.95
C ASP A 255 -16.91 3.95 -4.64
N HIS A 256 -15.75 3.50 -4.15
CA HIS A 256 -15.66 2.81 -2.86
C HIS A 256 -16.09 3.72 -1.71
N LEU A 257 -15.56 4.95 -1.65
CA LEU A 257 -15.91 5.93 -0.61
C LEU A 257 -17.39 6.32 -0.67
N GLY A 258 -17.97 6.44 -1.89
CA GLY A 258 -19.40 6.68 -2.08
C GLY A 258 -20.25 5.53 -1.53
N ARG A 259 -19.86 4.30 -1.82
CA ARG A 259 -20.54 3.07 -1.33
C ARG A 259 -20.51 2.94 0.19
N THR A 260 -19.43 3.37 0.83
CA THR A 260 -19.23 3.28 2.29
C THR A 260 -19.73 4.51 3.04
N GLY A 261 -20.23 5.52 2.32
CA GLY A 261 -20.77 6.76 2.92
C GLY A 261 -19.68 7.70 3.44
N GLU A 262 -18.47 7.61 2.90
CA GLU A 262 -17.31 8.39 3.35
C GLU A 262 -17.00 9.62 2.47
N LEU A 263 -17.75 9.80 1.36
CA LEU A 263 -17.69 11.04 0.59
C LEU A 263 -18.49 12.12 1.31
N PRO A 264 -17.95 13.35 1.45
CA PRO A 264 -18.72 14.49 1.92
C PRO A 264 -19.93 14.75 1.04
N GLU A 265 -21.05 15.16 1.64
CA GLU A 265 -22.18 15.71 0.88
C GLU A 265 -21.71 16.94 0.08
N ALA A 266 -22.15 17.05 -1.17
CA ALA A 266 -21.78 18.10 -2.11
C ALA A 266 -22.18 19.50 -1.66
#